data_5b9e6d7443ad8434fd7b4bf1d01732bf
#
_entry.id   5b9e6d7443ad8434fd7b4bf1d01732bf
#
_cell.length_a   1.000
_cell.length_b   1.000
_cell.length_c   1.000
_cell.angle_alpha   90.00
_cell.angle_beta   90.00
_cell.angle_gamma   90.00
#
_symmetry.space_group_name_H-M   'P 1'
#
loop_
_entity.id
_entity.type
_entity.pdbx_description
1 polymer ?
#
loop_
_entity_poly.entity_id
_entity_poly.type
_entity_poly.pdbx_seq_one_letter_code
_entity_poly.pdbx_strand_id
1 'polypeptide(L)'
;LAQGNPADPSIKCNILQSQLSQKILGQQAIIDSVTVTDDQVDSEIERRLRAMTGRAGGQDRLETFLGRSLIQYKDEIRPDIKEMLVAQKMQAKITENIEVTPFEIKRYFEAIPKDSLPFFNTEVEIAEIIAYPKLNKEEKEIFHDKAEVLRLRIKGGEDFATLASLYSQDPGSAREGGDLGFMDRSSLVKEFAATAFKLKQGELSSVIETEFGFHVLQVIERRGEQVNVRHILIKTEYTPASLDRAKAHIDSIHTVLADKKMDFGAAASFYSDNKETKYNGGMMLNSENVQSRTTYIPTDKLDPQIFLTVDTMKVGSISK
;
A
#
# COMPACT_ATOMS: atom_id res chain seq x y z
N LEU A 1 16.70 -26.62 -8.49
CA LEU A 1 17.00 -27.94 -7.85
C LEU A 1 17.94 -27.88 -6.65
N ALA A 2 18.20 -26.75 -6.01
CA ALA A 2 19.14 -26.68 -4.90
C ALA A 2 18.67 -25.73 -3.80
N GLN A 3 17.55 -26.09 -3.15
CA GLN A 3 17.23 -25.52 -1.83
C GLN A 3 17.42 -26.52 -0.69
N GLY A 4 17.94 -27.72 -0.98
CA GLY A 4 18.28 -28.72 0.02
C GLY A 4 19.78 -28.88 0.19
N ASN A 5 20.22 -29.24 1.38
CA ASN A 5 21.62 -29.58 1.65
C ASN A 5 22.06 -30.69 0.67
N PRO A 6 23.08 -30.48 -0.19
CA PRO A 6 23.51 -31.46 -1.20
C PRO A 6 23.99 -32.80 -0.60
N ALA A 7 24.14 -32.89 0.71
CA ALA A 7 24.54 -34.10 1.43
C ALA A 7 23.36 -34.94 1.94
N ASP A 8 22.10 -34.54 1.72
CA ASP A 8 20.93 -35.28 2.18
C ASP A 8 20.67 -36.50 1.27
N PRO A 9 20.81 -37.75 1.77
CA PRO A 9 20.56 -38.97 1.00
C PRO A 9 19.13 -39.07 0.46
N SER A 10 18.17 -38.41 1.09
CA SER A 10 16.75 -38.39 0.66
C SER A 10 16.55 -37.75 -0.69
N ILE A 11 17.39 -36.78 -1.09
CA ILE A 11 17.31 -36.09 -2.37
C ILE A 11 17.47 -37.05 -3.54
N LYS A 12 18.42 -37.97 -3.46
CA LYS A 12 18.66 -38.96 -4.52
C LYS A 12 17.47 -39.91 -4.67
N CYS A 13 16.93 -40.39 -3.53
CA CYS A 13 15.75 -41.25 -3.51
C CYS A 13 14.52 -40.52 -4.11
N ASN A 14 14.30 -39.28 -3.73
CA ASN A 14 13.18 -38.47 -4.24
C ASN A 14 13.30 -38.22 -5.75
N ILE A 15 14.51 -37.93 -6.25
CA ILE A 15 14.76 -37.77 -7.68
C ILE A 15 14.49 -39.08 -8.42
N LEU A 16 15.02 -40.21 -7.92
CA LEU A 16 14.80 -41.51 -8.53
C LEU A 16 13.31 -41.88 -8.55
N GLN A 17 12.60 -41.68 -7.45
CA GLN A 17 11.17 -41.92 -7.37
C GLN A 17 10.38 -41.05 -8.35
N SER A 18 10.72 -39.77 -8.46
CA SER A 18 10.10 -38.86 -9.43
C SER A 18 10.31 -39.33 -10.88
N GLN A 19 11.53 -39.72 -11.22
CA GLN A 19 11.84 -40.24 -12.56
C GLN A 19 11.12 -41.57 -12.86
N LEU A 20 11.06 -42.49 -11.91
CA LEU A 20 10.32 -43.73 -12.04
C LEU A 20 8.82 -43.46 -12.25
N SER A 21 8.23 -42.58 -11.46
CA SER A 21 6.83 -42.19 -11.61
C SER A 21 6.56 -41.57 -12.98
N GLN A 22 7.45 -40.70 -13.47
CA GLN A 22 7.34 -40.11 -14.81
C GLN A 22 7.39 -41.18 -15.89
N LYS A 23 8.31 -42.15 -15.80
CA LYS A 23 8.41 -43.25 -16.77
C LYS A 23 7.20 -44.16 -16.77
N ILE A 24 6.66 -44.50 -15.59
CA ILE A 24 5.45 -45.31 -15.46
C ILE A 24 4.24 -44.59 -16.09
N LEU A 25 4.06 -43.30 -15.77
CA LEU A 25 2.99 -42.51 -16.34
C LEU A 25 3.14 -42.35 -17.84
N GLY A 26 4.38 -42.18 -18.36
CA GLY A 26 4.65 -42.14 -19.78
C GLY A 26 4.27 -43.44 -20.49
N GLN A 27 4.58 -44.62 -19.91
CA GLN A 27 4.18 -45.90 -20.45
C GLN A 27 2.66 -46.11 -20.41
N GLN A 28 2.00 -45.74 -19.32
CA GLN A 28 0.55 -45.80 -19.21
C GLN A 28 -0.14 -44.87 -20.25
N ALA A 29 0.44 -43.71 -20.50
CA ALA A 29 -0.06 -42.77 -21.49
C ALA A 29 -0.07 -43.37 -22.91
N ILE A 30 0.92 -44.20 -23.26
CA ILE A 30 0.95 -44.91 -24.55
C ILE A 30 -0.23 -45.90 -24.64
N ILE A 31 -0.46 -46.68 -23.56
CA ILE A 31 -1.57 -47.62 -23.47
C ILE A 31 -2.91 -46.91 -23.59
N ASP A 32 -3.06 -45.78 -22.91
CA ASP A 32 -4.29 -44.98 -22.86
C ASP A 32 -4.44 -44.02 -24.05
N SER A 33 -3.53 -44.03 -25.01
CA SER A 33 -3.49 -43.14 -26.19
C SER A 33 -3.50 -41.64 -25.80
N VAL A 34 -2.86 -41.29 -24.70
CA VAL A 34 -2.71 -39.91 -24.27
C VAL A 34 -1.50 -39.27 -24.95
N THR A 35 -1.76 -38.27 -25.79
CA THR A 35 -0.71 -37.59 -26.58
C THR A 35 -0.71 -36.09 -26.31
N VAL A 36 0.42 -35.46 -26.57
CA VAL A 36 0.57 -34.01 -26.62
C VAL A 36 0.93 -33.55 -28.01
N THR A 37 0.45 -32.39 -28.42
CA THR A 37 0.77 -31.79 -29.72
C THR A 37 2.16 -31.17 -29.73
N ASP A 38 2.78 -31.05 -30.90
CA ASP A 38 4.07 -30.39 -31.02
C ASP A 38 3.98 -28.91 -30.62
N ASP A 39 2.86 -28.22 -30.87
CA ASP A 39 2.60 -26.85 -30.43
C ASP A 39 2.62 -26.71 -28.87
N GLN A 40 2.09 -27.71 -28.17
CA GLN A 40 2.14 -27.73 -26.71
C GLN A 40 3.58 -27.87 -26.19
N VAL A 41 4.37 -28.71 -26.86
CA VAL A 41 5.79 -28.89 -26.53
C VAL A 41 6.58 -27.61 -26.82
N ASP A 42 6.37 -26.99 -27.97
CA ASP A 42 7.03 -25.74 -28.35
C ASP A 42 6.70 -24.61 -27.40
N SER A 43 5.42 -24.45 -27.06
CA SER A 43 4.97 -23.43 -26.12
C SER A 43 5.61 -23.57 -24.75
N GLU A 44 5.74 -24.80 -24.23
CA GLU A 44 6.37 -25.07 -22.95
C GLU A 44 7.90 -24.79 -23.01
N ILE A 45 8.57 -25.20 -24.08
CA ILE A 45 9.98 -24.91 -24.27
C ILE A 45 10.23 -23.40 -24.31
N GLU A 46 9.43 -22.65 -25.08
CA GLU A 46 9.57 -21.20 -25.16
C GLU A 46 9.28 -20.51 -23.82
N ARG A 47 8.31 -20.98 -23.07
CA ARG A 47 8.04 -20.49 -21.73
C ARG A 47 9.25 -20.66 -20.81
N ARG A 48 9.88 -21.83 -20.84
CA ARG A 48 11.10 -22.12 -20.06
C ARG A 48 12.29 -21.29 -20.51
N LEU A 49 12.51 -21.18 -21.81
CA LEU A 49 13.60 -20.39 -22.37
C LEU A 49 13.47 -18.90 -21.99
N ARG A 50 12.25 -18.34 -22.08
CA ARG A 50 12.02 -16.95 -21.64
C ARG A 50 12.35 -16.76 -20.17
N ALA A 51 11.95 -17.70 -19.30
CA ALA A 51 12.27 -17.63 -17.88
C ALA A 51 13.77 -17.74 -17.58
N MET A 52 14.48 -18.60 -18.33
CA MET A 52 15.94 -18.76 -18.19
C MET A 52 16.68 -17.54 -18.71
N THR A 53 16.29 -17.00 -19.86
CA THR A 53 16.87 -15.78 -20.46
C THR A 53 16.70 -14.58 -19.54
N GLY A 54 15.52 -14.43 -18.91
CA GLY A 54 15.29 -13.37 -17.94
C GLY A 54 16.20 -13.48 -16.71
N ARG A 55 16.40 -14.70 -16.20
CA ARG A 55 17.30 -14.95 -15.05
C ARG A 55 18.79 -14.77 -15.40
N ALA A 56 19.19 -15.11 -16.62
CA ALA A 56 20.56 -14.96 -17.10
C ALA A 56 20.93 -13.50 -17.45
N GLY A 57 19.91 -12.62 -17.57
CA GLY A 57 20.10 -11.23 -17.97
C GLY A 57 20.37 -11.04 -19.47
N GLY A 58 19.81 -11.93 -20.31
CA GLY A 58 19.85 -11.86 -21.77
C GLY A 58 20.19 -13.18 -22.46
N GLN A 59 19.90 -13.23 -23.77
CA GLN A 59 20.14 -14.42 -24.60
C GLN A 59 21.62 -14.80 -24.69
N ASP A 60 22.48 -13.84 -24.99
CA ASP A 60 23.93 -14.09 -25.19
C ASP A 60 24.59 -14.68 -23.94
N ARG A 61 24.17 -14.19 -22.75
CA ARG A 61 24.66 -14.73 -21.48
C ARG A 61 24.16 -16.14 -21.23
N LEU A 62 22.91 -16.43 -21.60
CA LEU A 62 22.35 -17.77 -21.47
C LEU A 62 23.06 -18.75 -22.41
N GLU A 63 23.29 -18.39 -23.67
CA GLU A 63 24.00 -19.23 -24.65
C GLU A 63 25.47 -19.47 -24.21
N THR A 64 26.14 -18.46 -23.69
CA THR A 64 27.49 -18.59 -23.10
C THR A 64 27.48 -19.57 -21.93
N PHE A 65 26.48 -19.50 -21.02
CA PHE A 65 26.35 -20.42 -19.90
C PHE A 65 26.05 -21.87 -20.33
N LEU A 66 25.22 -22.04 -21.36
CA LEU A 66 24.85 -23.35 -21.88
C LEU A 66 25.92 -23.96 -22.78
N GLY A 67 26.90 -23.15 -23.27
CA GLY A 67 27.95 -23.57 -24.23
C GLY A 67 27.39 -23.92 -25.62
N ARG A 68 26.16 -23.47 -25.95
CA ARG A 68 25.48 -23.78 -27.24
C ARG A 68 24.37 -22.74 -27.50
N SER A 69 23.92 -22.67 -28.79
CA SER A 69 22.82 -21.78 -29.15
C SER A 69 21.48 -22.22 -28.55
N LEU A 70 20.54 -21.28 -28.36
CA LEU A 70 19.20 -21.61 -27.87
C LEU A 70 18.46 -22.55 -28.82
N ILE A 71 18.73 -22.50 -30.12
CA ILE A 71 18.13 -23.40 -31.12
C ILE A 71 18.57 -24.83 -30.85
N GLN A 72 19.89 -25.07 -30.72
CA GLN A 72 20.44 -26.39 -30.40
C GLN A 72 19.91 -26.92 -29.05
N TYR A 73 19.85 -26.05 -28.04
CA TYR A 73 19.32 -26.43 -26.74
C TYR A 73 17.82 -26.77 -26.80
N LYS A 74 17.02 -26.05 -27.58
CA LYS A 74 15.60 -26.34 -27.82
C LYS A 74 15.40 -27.74 -28.38
N ASP A 75 16.19 -28.10 -29.40
CA ASP A 75 16.07 -29.42 -30.05
C ASP A 75 16.48 -30.55 -29.09
N GLU A 76 17.50 -30.32 -28.27
CA GLU A 76 17.99 -31.30 -27.30
C GLU A 76 16.98 -31.60 -26.20
N ILE A 77 16.31 -30.56 -25.65
CA ILE A 77 15.37 -30.75 -24.55
C ILE A 77 13.97 -31.17 -25.01
N ARG A 78 13.66 -31.07 -26.31
CA ARG A 78 12.34 -31.38 -26.87
C ARG A 78 11.81 -32.76 -26.48
N PRO A 79 12.58 -33.86 -26.59
CA PRO A 79 12.11 -35.20 -26.19
C PRO A 79 11.74 -35.25 -24.71
N ASP A 80 12.56 -34.66 -23.84
CA ASP A 80 12.35 -34.68 -22.39
C ASP A 80 11.10 -33.85 -22.00
N ILE A 81 10.91 -32.70 -22.63
CA ILE A 81 9.72 -31.87 -22.44
C ILE A 81 8.46 -32.60 -22.92
N LYS A 82 8.53 -33.28 -24.06
CA LYS A 82 7.39 -34.08 -24.58
C LYS A 82 7.03 -35.20 -23.61
N GLU A 83 8.02 -35.95 -23.11
CA GLU A 83 7.80 -37.04 -22.15
C GLU A 83 7.19 -36.49 -20.84
N MET A 84 7.73 -35.39 -20.34
CA MET A 84 7.20 -34.74 -19.13
C MET A 84 5.75 -34.29 -19.30
N LEU A 85 5.41 -33.65 -20.44
CA LEU A 85 4.03 -33.20 -20.71
C LEU A 85 3.06 -34.37 -20.86
N VAL A 86 3.48 -35.45 -21.49
CA VAL A 86 2.69 -36.69 -21.62
C VAL A 86 2.40 -37.29 -20.23
N ALA A 87 3.43 -37.39 -19.36
CA ALA A 87 3.27 -37.88 -18.00
C ALA A 87 2.31 -36.99 -17.18
N GLN A 88 2.45 -35.67 -17.28
CA GLN A 88 1.55 -34.71 -16.61
C GLN A 88 0.10 -34.85 -17.10
N LYS A 89 -0.09 -34.98 -18.41
CA LYS A 89 -1.43 -35.16 -18.99
C LYS A 89 -2.07 -36.48 -18.57
N MET A 90 -1.26 -37.54 -18.46
CA MET A 90 -1.71 -38.81 -17.92
C MET A 90 -2.11 -38.73 -16.46
N GLN A 91 -1.28 -38.07 -15.63
CA GLN A 91 -1.61 -37.81 -14.25
C GLN A 91 -2.92 -37.04 -14.09
N ALA A 92 -3.11 -35.98 -14.88
CA ALA A 92 -4.35 -35.21 -14.90
C ALA A 92 -5.56 -36.09 -15.27
N LYS A 93 -5.41 -36.98 -16.27
CA LYS A 93 -6.47 -37.92 -16.67
C LYS A 93 -6.85 -38.90 -15.57
N ILE A 94 -5.87 -39.40 -14.81
CA ILE A 94 -6.12 -40.32 -13.67
C ILE A 94 -6.91 -39.60 -12.55
N THR A 95 -6.66 -38.31 -12.35
CA THR A 95 -7.27 -37.54 -11.27
C THR A 95 -8.53 -36.76 -11.71
N GLU A 96 -8.88 -36.78 -12.98
CA GLU A 96 -9.97 -35.96 -13.57
C GLU A 96 -11.34 -36.19 -12.90
N ASN A 97 -11.61 -37.43 -12.47
CA ASN A 97 -12.89 -37.81 -11.87
C ASN A 97 -12.81 -37.96 -10.34
N ILE A 98 -11.74 -37.45 -9.71
CA ILE A 98 -11.64 -37.50 -8.26
C ILE A 98 -12.45 -36.33 -7.69
N GLU A 99 -13.56 -36.66 -7.07
CA GLU A 99 -14.39 -35.72 -6.33
C GLU A 99 -14.18 -35.91 -4.83
N VAL A 100 -13.99 -34.81 -4.11
CA VAL A 100 -13.86 -34.83 -2.66
C VAL A 100 -15.21 -34.42 -2.06
N THR A 101 -15.79 -35.34 -1.30
CA THR A 101 -17.08 -35.10 -0.66
C THR A 101 -16.93 -34.19 0.60
N PRO A 102 -17.99 -33.43 0.97
CA PRO A 102 -17.98 -32.64 2.21
C PRO A 102 -17.67 -33.47 3.46
N PHE A 103 -18.07 -34.76 3.46
CA PHE A 103 -17.78 -35.68 4.55
C PHE A 103 -16.29 -36.00 4.65
N GLU A 104 -15.61 -36.22 3.52
CA GLU A 104 -14.16 -36.47 3.51
C GLU A 104 -13.38 -35.23 3.93
N ILE A 105 -13.81 -34.03 3.50
CA ILE A 105 -13.22 -32.76 3.96
C ILE A 105 -13.34 -32.64 5.47
N LYS A 106 -14.53 -32.89 6.02
CA LYS A 106 -14.77 -32.84 7.46
C LYS A 106 -13.91 -33.83 8.22
N ARG A 107 -13.86 -35.09 7.77
CA ARG A 107 -13.03 -36.15 8.39
C ARG A 107 -11.55 -35.83 8.34
N TYR A 108 -11.06 -35.28 7.21
CA TYR A 108 -9.67 -34.84 7.08
C TYR A 108 -9.36 -33.70 8.05
N PHE A 109 -10.23 -32.69 8.13
CA PHE A 109 -10.08 -31.58 9.04
C PHE A 109 -10.05 -32.02 10.52
N GLU A 110 -10.94 -32.95 10.91
CA GLU A 110 -11.00 -33.49 12.25
C GLU A 110 -9.76 -34.34 12.61
N ALA A 111 -9.07 -34.87 11.62
CA ALA A 111 -7.85 -35.65 11.80
C ALA A 111 -6.59 -34.76 11.92
N ILE A 112 -6.65 -33.49 11.58
CA ILE A 112 -5.52 -32.57 11.74
C ILE A 112 -5.30 -32.33 13.24
N PRO A 113 -4.07 -32.49 13.76
CA PRO A 113 -3.76 -32.16 15.15
C PRO A 113 -4.11 -30.70 15.43
N LYS A 114 -4.71 -30.42 16.58
CA LYS A 114 -5.18 -29.08 16.94
C LYS A 114 -4.08 -28.03 16.98
N ASP A 115 -2.87 -28.42 17.36
CA ASP A 115 -1.66 -27.59 17.36
C ASP A 115 -1.10 -27.29 15.97
N SER A 116 -1.52 -28.06 14.97
CA SER A 116 -1.16 -27.87 13.55
C SER A 116 -2.21 -27.08 12.76
N LEU A 117 -3.36 -26.77 13.37
CA LEU A 117 -4.37 -25.92 12.75
C LEU A 117 -3.90 -24.47 12.73
N PRO A 118 -4.09 -23.75 11.60
CA PRO A 118 -3.79 -22.32 11.56
C PRO A 118 -4.65 -21.60 12.60
N PHE A 119 -4.01 -20.81 13.42
CA PHE A 119 -4.70 -19.91 14.34
C PHE A 119 -5.09 -18.63 13.59
N PHE A 120 -6.36 -18.31 13.59
CA PHE A 120 -6.87 -17.05 13.08
C PHE A 120 -7.23 -16.17 14.28
N ASN A 121 -6.64 -14.97 14.31
CA ASN A 121 -7.03 -13.98 15.31
C ASN A 121 -8.49 -13.58 15.10
N THR A 122 -9.12 -13.13 16.17
CA THR A 122 -10.44 -12.51 16.08
C THR A 122 -10.36 -11.29 15.15
N GLU A 123 -11.26 -11.22 14.20
CA GLU A 123 -11.39 -10.07 13.30
C GLU A 123 -12.65 -9.30 13.62
N VAL A 124 -12.61 -8.01 13.43
CA VAL A 124 -13.72 -7.10 13.67
C VAL A 124 -13.92 -6.17 12.47
N GLU A 125 -15.16 -5.79 12.24
CA GLU A 125 -15.51 -4.69 11.34
C GLU A 125 -15.90 -3.48 12.18
N ILE A 126 -15.23 -2.35 11.90
CA ILE A 126 -15.39 -1.12 12.66
C ILE A 126 -15.76 0.00 11.70
N ALA A 127 -16.81 0.74 12.04
CA ALA A 127 -17.12 1.99 11.38
C ALA A 127 -16.84 3.18 12.32
N GLU A 128 -16.30 4.26 11.76
CA GLU A 128 -15.91 5.45 12.49
C GLU A 128 -16.51 6.73 11.90
N ILE A 129 -16.73 7.71 12.75
CA ILE A 129 -17.01 9.09 12.35
C ILE A 129 -15.97 9.97 13.00
N ILE A 130 -15.16 10.64 12.19
CA ILE A 130 -14.09 11.52 12.65
C ILE A 130 -14.47 12.96 12.42
N ALA A 131 -14.37 13.80 13.46
CA ALA A 131 -14.48 15.25 13.34
C ALA A 131 -13.15 15.89 13.74
N TYR A 132 -12.46 16.50 12.79
CA TYR A 132 -11.24 17.25 13.09
C TYR A 132 -11.59 18.61 13.73
N PRO A 133 -10.83 19.02 14.77
CA PRO A 133 -10.98 20.37 15.32
C PRO A 133 -10.71 21.41 14.22
N LYS A 134 -11.61 22.38 14.08
CA LYS A 134 -11.48 23.47 13.11
C LYS A 134 -11.28 24.78 13.86
N LEU A 135 -10.21 25.48 13.51
CA LEU A 135 -9.96 26.81 14.04
C LEU A 135 -10.98 27.80 13.47
N ASN A 136 -11.53 28.66 14.32
CA ASN A 136 -12.34 29.79 13.87
C ASN A 136 -11.43 30.93 13.33
N LYS A 137 -12.04 32.01 12.87
CA LYS A 137 -11.31 33.12 12.25
C LYS A 137 -10.37 33.79 13.24
N GLU A 138 -10.79 34.02 14.45
CA GLU A 138 -10.01 34.69 15.51
C GLU A 138 -8.82 33.81 15.93
N GLU A 139 -9.01 32.50 16.01
CA GLU A 139 -7.93 31.56 16.31
C GLU A 139 -6.89 31.48 15.18
N LYS A 140 -7.34 31.55 13.93
CA LYS A 140 -6.43 31.59 12.75
C LYS A 140 -5.65 32.90 12.69
N GLU A 141 -6.26 34.01 13.08
CA GLU A 141 -5.62 35.34 13.10
C GLU A 141 -4.37 35.35 13.96
N ILE A 142 -4.36 34.63 15.08
CA ILE A 142 -3.17 34.50 15.95
C ILE A 142 -1.97 33.93 15.18
N PHE A 143 -2.17 32.93 14.34
CA PHE A 143 -1.10 32.31 13.55
C PHE A 143 -0.74 33.17 12.33
N HIS A 144 -1.72 33.79 11.71
CA HIS A 144 -1.51 34.77 10.66
C HIS A 144 -0.62 35.92 11.13
N ASP A 145 -0.93 36.50 12.30
CA ASP A 145 -0.16 37.63 12.87
C ASP A 145 1.27 37.22 13.21
N LYS A 146 1.50 35.99 13.70
CA LYS A 146 2.86 35.47 13.90
C LYS A 146 3.64 35.46 12.58
N ALA A 147 3.03 34.99 11.50
CA ALA A 147 3.65 34.99 10.16
C ALA A 147 3.85 36.42 9.64
N GLU A 148 2.89 37.30 9.86
CA GLU A 148 2.98 38.72 9.44
C GLU A 148 4.09 39.47 10.16
N VAL A 149 4.28 39.23 11.45
CA VAL A 149 5.42 39.78 12.22
C VAL A 149 6.75 39.37 11.57
N LEU A 150 6.93 38.09 11.21
CA LEU A 150 8.12 37.62 10.52
C LEU A 150 8.29 38.29 9.15
N ARG A 151 7.21 38.41 8.39
CA ARG A 151 7.20 39.11 7.11
C ARG A 151 7.66 40.56 7.25
N LEU A 152 7.17 41.26 8.27
CA LEU A 152 7.56 42.69 8.51
C LEU A 152 9.03 42.81 8.94
N ARG A 153 9.56 41.86 9.71
CA ARG A 153 10.97 41.82 10.09
C ARG A 153 11.86 41.61 8.85
N ILE A 154 11.49 40.68 7.94
CA ILE A 154 12.19 40.50 6.66
C ILE A 154 12.15 41.78 5.82
N LYS A 155 10.96 42.43 5.72
CA LYS A 155 10.81 43.68 5.02
C LYS A 155 11.64 44.81 5.62
N GLY A 156 11.89 44.74 6.92
CA GLY A 156 12.78 45.65 7.69
C GLY A 156 14.28 45.38 7.52
N GLY A 157 14.65 44.37 6.76
CA GLY A 157 16.04 44.03 6.45
C GLY A 157 16.65 42.89 7.25
N GLU A 158 15.88 42.20 8.09
CA GLU A 158 16.38 41.00 8.75
C GLU A 158 16.56 39.86 7.74
N ASP A 159 17.57 39.04 7.95
CA ASP A 159 17.88 37.95 7.04
C ASP A 159 16.81 36.85 7.05
N PHE A 160 16.31 36.54 5.87
CA PHE A 160 15.24 35.55 5.67
C PHE A 160 15.66 34.17 6.17
N ALA A 161 16.88 33.73 5.82
CA ALA A 161 17.37 32.38 6.15
C ALA A 161 17.53 32.20 7.67
N THR A 162 17.99 33.21 8.35
CA THR A 162 18.09 33.23 9.81
C THR A 162 16.71 33.11 10.46
N LEU A 163 15.72 33.89 9.98
CA LEU A 163 14.36 33.81 10.51
C LEU A 163 13.68 32.48 10.19
N ALA A 164 13.91 31.92 8.99
CA ALA A 164 13.42 30.60 8.63
C ALA A 164 13.98 29.52 9.55
N SER A 165 15.29 29.53 9.81
CA SER A 165 15.94 28.55 10.69
C SER A 165 15.46 28.63 12.15
N LEU A 166 15.09 29.83 12.61
CA LEU A 166 14.63 30.04 14.00
C LEU A 166 13.14 29.80 14.21
N TYR A 167 12.31 30.12 13.24
CA TYR A 167 10.85 30.21 13.41
C TYR A 167 10.05 29.31 12.49
N SER A 168 10.62 28.84 11.35
CA SER A 168 9.88 27.97 10.45
C SER A 168 9.63 26.61 11.08
N GLN A 169 8.39 26.17 11.01
CA GLN A 169 7.96 24.84 11.49
C GLN A 169 7.93 23.81 10.35
N ASP A 170 8.55 24.13 9.19
CA ASP A 170 8.78 23.15 8.15
C ASP A 170 10.05 22.35 8.40
N PRO A 171 9.97 21.05 8.77
CA PRO A 171 11.15 20.26 9.09
C PRO A 171 12.06 19.99 7.88
N GLY A 172 11.52 20.12 6.64
CA GLY A 172 12.24 19.88 5.41
C GLY A 172 13.19 21.00 5.01
N SER A 173 12.81 22.25 5.26
CA SER A 173 13.55 23.41 4.75
C SER A 173 14.05 24.39 5.83
N ALA A 174 13.50 24.33 7.04
CA ALA A 174 13.84 25.31 8.10
C ALA A 174 15.36 25.41 8.34
N ARG A 175 16.07 24.27 8.40
CA ARG A 175 17.53 24.23 8.63
C ARG A 175 18.36 24.77 7.47
N GLU A 176 17.78 24.79 6.28
CA GLU A 176 18.38 25.30 5.03
C GLU A 176 17.91 26.72 4.71
N GLY A 177 17.47 27.47 5.75
CA GLY A 177 17.01 28.84 5.58
C GLY A 177 15.68 28.97 4.84
N GLY A 178 14.88 27.90 4.84
CA GLY A 178 13.58 27.84 4.17
C GLY A 178 13.64 27.52 2.68
N ASP A 179 14.81 27.22 2.11
CA ASP A 179 15.00 26.98 0.66
C ASP A 179 14.38 25.61 0.27
N LEU A 180 13.50 25.62 -0.74
CA LEU A 180 12.85 24.43 -1.31
C LEU A 180 13.54 23.96 -2.61
N GLY A 181 14.52 24.69 -3.10
CA GLY A 181 15.10 24.44 -4.41
C GLY A 181 14.13 24.77 -5.57
N PHE A 182 14.47 24.27 -6.76
CA PHE A 182 13.63 24.45 -7.95
C PHE A 182 12.42 23.49 -7.93
N MET A 183 11.24 24.08 -7.94
CA MET A 183 9.96 23.37 -7.86
C MET A 183 9.08 23.65 -9.06
N ASP A 184 8.43 22.61 -9.57
CA ASP A 184 7.37 22.72 -10.57
C ASP A 184 6.05 23.15 -9.93
N ARG A 185 5.16 23.72 -10.71
CA ARG A 185 3.84 24.15 -10.25
C ARG A 185 3.01 23.00 -9.65
N SER A 186 3.15 21.79 -10.19
CA SER A 186 2.43 20.57 -9.75
C SER A 186 2.97 19.97 -8.45
N SER A 187 4.18 20.34 -8.06
CA SER A 187 4.82 19.86 -6.81
C SER A 187 4.45 20.71 -5.59
N LEU A 188 3.77 21.81 -5.79
CA LEU A 188 3.38 22.77 -4.75
C LEU A 188 1.87 22.76 -4.56
N VAL A 189 1.41 22.96 -3.32
CA VAL A 189 -0.03 23.14 -3.06
C VAL A 189 -0.55 24.39 -3.75
N LYS A 190 -1.83 24.35 -4.14
CA LYS A 190 -2.43 25.29 -5.08
C LYS A 190 -2.26 26.76 -4.70
N GLU A 191 -2.48 27.12 -3.44
CA GLU A 191 -2.39 28.48 -2.91
C GLU A 191 -0.95 28.97 -2.91
N PHE A 192 -0.02 28.09 -2.52
CA PHE A 192 1.41 28.35 -2.52
C PHE A 192 1.92 28.55 -3.96
N ALA A 193 1.59 27.63 -4.87
CA ALA A 193 1.96 27.72 -6.28
C ALA A 193 1.40 29.00 -6.91
N ALA A 194 0.12 29.34 -6.64
CA ALA A 194 -0.52 30.54 -7.19
C ALA A 194 0.23 31.81 -6.79
N THR A 195 0.80 31.86 -5.59
CA THR A 195 1.57 32.99 -5.09
C THR A 195 3.00 32.95 -5.61
N ALA A 196 3.72 31.85 -5.47
CA ALA A 196 5.12 31.71 -5.89
C ALA A 196 5.32 32.04 -7.36
N PHE A 197 4.39 31.63 -8.22
CA PHE A 197 4.48 31.86 -9.66
C PHE A 197 4.03 33.27 -10.09
N LYS A 198 3.44 34.08 -9.22
CA LYS A 198 3.12 35.50 -9.48
C LYS A 198 4.23 36.46 -9.06
N LEU A 199 4.99 36.11 -8.02
CA LEU A 199 6.04 36.94 -7.46
C LEU A 199 7.19 37.11 -8.44
N LYS A 200 7.84 38.25 -8.42
CA LYS A 200 9.11 38.52 -9.13
C LYS A 200 10.27 37.97 -8.31
N GLN A 201 11.41 37.80 -8.98
CA GLN A 201 12.65 37.40 -8.28
C GLN A 201 13.00 38.42 -7.18
N GLY A 202 13.32 37.93 -6.00
CA GLY A 202 13.60 38.74 -4.81
C GLY A 202 12.35 39.28 -4.07
N GLU A 203 11.17 39.13 -4.65
CA GLU A 203 9.93 39.67 -4.07
C GLU A 203 9.43 38.79 -2.93
N LEU A 204 8.97 39.46 -1.85
CA LEU A 204 8.39 38.84 -0.65
C LEU A 204 6.86 38.83 -0.78
N SER A 205 6.23 37.67 -0.50
CA SER A 205 4.77 37.55 -0.52
C SER A 205 4.08 38.31 0.63
N SER A 206 2.78 38.48 0.52
CA SER A 206 1.91 38.57 1.69
C SER A 206 1.90 37.21 2.43
N VAL A 207 1.36 37.20 3.66
CA VAL A 207 1.03 35.93 4.33
C VAL A 207 -0.05 35.20 3.54
N ILE A 208 0.17 33.93 3.25
CA ILE A 208 -0.79 33.06 2.58
C ILE A 208 -1.18 31.89 3.51
N GLU A 209 -2.43 31.47 3.43
CA GLU A 209 -2.95 30.30 4.14
C GLU A 209 -2.97 29.10 3.19
N THR A 210 -2.52 27.94 3.68
CA THR A 210 -2.63 26.64 3.04
C THR A 210 -3.15 25.61 4.05
N GLU A 211 -3.37 24.39 3.64
CA GLU A 211 -3.72 23.28 4.55
C GLU A 211 -2.62 22.98 5.62
N PHE A 212 -1.38 23.41 5.39
CA PHE A 212 -0.26 23.25 6.34
C PHE A 212 -0.13 24.38 7.37
N GLY A 213 -0.78 25.51 7.12
CA GLY A 213 -0.69 26.70 7.97
C GLY A 213 -0.46 27.98 7.18
N PHE A 214 0.20 28.95 7.80
CA PHE A 214 0.49 30.25 7.23
C PHE A 214 1.93 30.32 6.73
N HIS A 215 2.12 30.83 5.52
CA HIS A 215 3.42 30.90 4.88
C HIS A 215 3.78 32.32 4.49
N VAL A 216 5.07 32.62 4.56
CA VAL A 216 5.69 33.78 3.93
C VAL A 216 6.70 33.26 2.92
N LEU A 217 6.61 33.70 1.66
CA LEU A 217 7.41 33.22 0.54
C LEU A 217 8.34 34.31 0.03
N GLN A 218 9.49 33.90 -0.48
CA GLN A 218 10.34 34.74 -1.31
C GLN A 218 10.90 33.94 -2.48
N VAL A 219 10.78 34.50 -3.70
CA VAL A 219 11.35 33.88 -4.90
C VAL A 219 12.82 34.20 -4.99
N ILE A 220 13.67 33.16 -5.05
CA ILE A 220 15.13 33.29 -5.21
C ILE A 220 15.46 33.40 -6.69
N GLU A 221 14.96 32.50 -7.52
CA GLU A 221 15.31 32.41 -8.95
C GLU A 221 14.16 31.78 -9.75
N ARG A 222 14.13 32.04 -11.06
CA ARG A 222 13.23 31.37 -12.01
C ARG A 222 14.01 30.74 -13.14
N ARG A 223 13.60 29.52 -13.53
CA ARG A 223 14.16 28.80 -14.69
C ARG A 223 13.03 28.16 -15.50
N GLY A 224 12.64 28.79 -16.60
CA GLY A 224 11.53 28.31 -17.42
C GLY A 224 10.25 28.14 -16.60
N GLU A 225 9.72 26.94 -16.55
CA GLU A 225 8.51 26.57 -15.80
C GLU A 225 8.76 26.26 -14.31
N GLN A 226 10.01 26.38 -13.83
CA GLN A 226 10.38 26.14 -12.44
C GLN A 226 10.67 27.43 -11.69
N VAL A 227 10.40 27.39 -10.39
CA VAL A 227 10.69 28.50 -9.48
C VAL A 227 11.46 27.96 -8.26
N ASN A 228 12.59 28.61 -7.95
CA ASN A 228 13.28 28.40 -6.69
C ASN A 228 12.72 29.39 -5.66
N VAL A 229 12.14 28.85 -4.58
CA VAL A 229 11.52 29.65 -3.50
C VAL A 229 12.03 29.24 -2.15
N ARG A 230 12.12 30.19 -1.25
CA ARG A 230 12.26 29.94 0.18
C ARG A 230 11.01 30.37 0.93
N HIS A 231 10.71 29.67 2.03
CA HIS A 231 9.51 29.97 2.81
C HIS A 231 9.73 29.87 4.31
N ILE A 232 8.86 30.51 5.05
CA ILE A 232 8.67 30.31 6.47
C ILE A 232 7.26 29.80 6.70
N LEU A 233 7.13 28.65 7.35
CA LEU A 233 5.85 28.05 7.70
C LEU A 233 5.56 28.23 9.19
N ILE A 234 4.40 28.79 9.51
CA ILE A 234 3.80 28.79 10.83
C ILE A 234 2.61 27.84 10.80
N LYS A 235 2.78 26.66 11.41
CA LYS A 235 1.70 25.66 11.49
C LYS A 235 0.60 26.14 12.42
N THR A 236 -0.63 25.78 12.07
CA THR A 236 -1.77 25.97 12.97
C THR A 236 -1.83 24.83 13.97
N GLU A 237 -1.96 25.14 15.25
CA GLU A 237 -2.15 24.18 16.32
C GLU A 237 -3.59 24.25 16.82
N TYR A 238 -4.14 23.12 17.21
CA TYR A 238 -5.48 23.09 17.77
C TYR A 238 -5.52 23.79 19.14
N THR A 239 -6.49 24.66 19.30
CA THR A 239 -6.73 25.33 20.58
C THR A 239 -7.63 24.46 21.47
N PRO A 240 -7.60 24.61 22.82
CA PRO A 240 -8.56 23.94 23.68
C PRO A 240 -10.00 24.20 23.26
N ALA A 241 -10.32 25.44 22.87
CA ALA A 241 -11.66 25.81 22.40
C ALA A 241 -12.05 25.10 21.09
N SER A 242 -11.11 24.89 20.15
CA SER A 242 -11.38 24.14 18.93
C SER A 242 -11.60 22.65 19.20
N LEU A 243 -10.88 22.07 20.17
CA LEU A 243 -11.09 20.72 20.64
C LEU A 243 -12.45 20.54 21.30
N ASP A 244 -12.85 21.47 22.17
CA ASP A 244 -14.14 21.42 22.83
C ASP A 244 -15.30 21.54 21.83
N ARG A 245 -15.16 22.38 20.81
CA ARG A 245 -16.15 22.45 19.71
C ARG A 245 -16.23 21.14 18.92
N ALA A 246 -15.09 20.50 18.63
CA ALA A 246 -15.09 19.20 17.95
C ALA A 246 -15.76 18.10 18.78
N LYS A 247 -15.46 18.06 20.11
CA LYS A 247 -16.13 17.14 21.05
C LYS A 247 -17.62 17.36 21.09
N ALA A 248 -18.09 18.60 21.29
CA ALA A 248 -19.51 18.93 21.30
C ALA A 248 -20.21 18.55 19.99
N HIS A 249 -19.49 18.66 18.86
CA HIS A 249 -20.00 18.23 17.56
C HIS A 249 -20.17 16.70 17.50
N ILE A 250 -19.17 15.93 17.92
CA ILE A 250 -19.26 14.46 17.98
C ILE A 250 -20.35 14.02 18.97
N ASP A 251 -20.50 14.65 20.13
CA ASP A 251 -21.56 14.35 21.09
C ASP A 251 -22.96 14.59 20.50
N SER A 252 -23.10 15.63 19.68
CA SER A 252 -24.35 15.88 18.95
C SER A 252 -24.65 14.79 17.92
N ILE A 253 -23.65 14.32 17.19
CA ILE A 253 -23.79 13.23 16.23
C ILE A 253 -24.15 11.92 16.96
N HIS A 254 -23.45 11.63 18.06
CA HIS A 254 -23.76 10.47 18.91
C HIS A 254 -25.24 10.48 19.37
N THR A 255 -25.75 11.63 19.79
CA THR A 255 -27.17 11.76 20.20
C THR A 255 -28.11 11.44 19.05
N VAL A 256 -27.85 11.95 17.84
CA VAL A 256 -28.66 11.65 16.64
C VAL A 256 -28.67 10.16 16.31
N LEU A 257 -27.52 9.49 16.45
CA LEU A 257 -27.38 8.06 16.21
C LEU A 257 -28.04 7.22 17.31
N ALA A 258 -27.85 7.59 18.59
CA ALA A 258 -28.48 6.92 19.73
C ALA A 258 -30.02 6.99 19.66
N ASP A 259 -30.58 8.11 19.24
CA ASP A 259 -32.01 8.32 19.00
C ASP A 259 -32.52 7.62 17.73
N LYS A 260 -31.65 6.93 16.99
CA LYS A 260 -31.98 6.27 15.70
C LYS A 260 -32.58 7.22 14.65
N LYS A 261 -32.29 8.51 14.73
CA LYS A 261 -32.75 9.51 13.76
C LYS A 261 -32.04 9.42 12.41
N MET A 262 -30.87 8.77 12.38
CA MET A 262 -30.09 8.58 11.20
C MET A 262 -29.31 7.24 11.27
N ASP A 263 -29.10 6.60 10.14
CA ASP A 263 -28.23 5.45 10.02
C ASP A 263 -26.76 5.86 10.15
N PHE A 264 -25.91 4.97 10.71
CA PHE A 264 -24.49 5.26 10.94
C PHE A 264 -23.74 5.59 9.65
N GLY A 265 -23.96 4.81 8.59
CA GLY A 265 -23.31 5.03 7.28
C GLY A 265 -23.73 6.36 6.65
N ALA A 266 -25.01 6.73 6.77
CA ALA A 266 -25.49 8.04 6.34
C ALA A 266 -24.86 9.17 7.16
N ALA A 267 -24.75 9.00 8.48
CA ALA A 267 -24.10 9.97 9.36
C ALA A 267 -22.60 10.10 9.04
N ALA A 268 -21.90 8.99 8.80
CA ALA A 268 -20.50 9.02 8.37
C ALA A 268 -20.32 9.81 7.07
N SER A 269 -21.17 9.56 6.07
CA SER A 269 -21.14 10.27 4.80
C SER A 269 -21.41 11.76 4.92
N PHE A 270 -22.21 12.16 5.88
CA PHE A 270 -22.59 13.57 6.08
C PHE A 270 -21.62 14.31 6.99
N TYR A 271 -21.26 13.73 8.14
CA TYR A 271 -20.55 14.42 9.20
C TYR A 271 -19.05 14.08 9.29
N SER A 272 -18.61 12.91 8.80
CA SER A 272 -17.19 12.55 8.95
C SER A 272 -16.27 13.43 8.11
N ASP A 273 -15.18 13.87 8.70
CA ASP A 273 -14.10 14.58 8.02
C ASP A 273 -13.04 13.63 7.41
N ASN A 274 -13.08 12.32 7.74
CA ASN A 274 -12.17 11.33 7.17
C ASN A 274 -12.58 10.98 5.73
N LYS A 275 -11.74 11.38 4.77
CA LYS A 275 -12.00 11.19 3.33
C LYS A 275 -11.95 9.71 2.90
N GLU A 276 -11.23 8.87 3.61
CA GLU A 276 -11.06 7.45 3.26
C GLU A 276 -12.28 6.62 3.63
N THR A 277 -12.86 6.88 4.80
CA THR A 277 -13.97 6.11 5.33
C THR A 277 -15.34 6.77 5.11
N LYS A 278 -15.37 8.08 4.91
CA LYS A 278 -16.59 8.89 4.78
C LYS A 278 -17.64 8.31 3.82
N TYR A 279 -17.21 7.88 2.64
CA TYR A 279 -18.11 7.38 1.58
C TYR A 279 -18.22 5.85 1.54
N ASN A 280 -17.61 5.18 2.52
CA ASN A 280 -17.71 3.73 2.72
C ASN A 280 -18.53 3.42 3.99
N GLY A 281 -19.53 4.22 4.30
CA GLY A 281 -20.34 4.04 5.51
C GLY A 281 -19.56 4.21 6.82
N GLY A 282 -18.40 4.86 6.78
CA GLY A 282 -17.48 4.97 7.92
C GLY A 282 -16.58 3.76 8.11
N MET A 283 -16.70 2.69 7.31
CA MET A 283 -15.99 1.42 7.49
C MET A 283 -14.49 1.58 7.32
N MET A 284 -13.73 1.14 8.33
CA MET A 284 -12.28 1.07 8.26
C MET A 284 -11.84 -0.07 7.33
N LEU A 285 -10.76 0.15 6.60
CA LEU A 285 -10.17 -0.87 5.72
C LEU A 285 -8.95 -1.50 6.39
N ASN A 286 -8.75 -2.79 6.14
CA ASN A 286 -7.56 -3.50 6.58
C ASN A 286 -6.34 -2.99 5.81
N SER A 287 -5.42 -2.31 6.48
CA SER A 287 -4.21 -1.72 5.90
C SER A 287 -3.20 -2.76 5.40
N GLU A 288 -3.23 -3.98 5.92
CA GLU A 288 -2.34 -5.07 5.49
C GLU A 288 -2.82 -5.75 4.20
N ASN A 289 -4.10 -5.62 3.88
CA ASN A 289 -4.70 -6.23 2.68
C ASN A 289 -5.45 -5.20 1.83
N VAL A 290 -4.74 -4.17 1.42
CA VAL A 290 -5.29 -3.05 0.63
C VAL A 290 -5.88 -3.53 -0.71
N GLN A 291 -5.32 -4.59 -1.30
CA GLN A 291 -5.80 -5.10 -2.60
C GLN A 291 -7.20 -5.72 -2.53
N SER A 292 -7.51 -6.42 -1.44
CA SER A 292 -8.84 -7.04 -1.26
C SER A 292 -9.91 -6.05 -0.78
N ARG A 293 -9.51 -4.87 -0.30
CA ARG A 293 -10.39 -3.86 0.33
C ARG A 293 -11.29 -4.46 1.41
N THR A 294 -10.78 -5.45 2.14
CA THR A 294 -11.55 -6.06 3.24
C THR A 294 -11.70 -5.09 4.40
N THR A 295 -12.87 -5.13 5.04
CA THR A 295 -13.19 -4.38 6.26
C THR A 295 -12.93 -5.21 7.52
N TYR A 296 -12.60 -6.49 7.37
CA TYR A 296 -12.22 -7.36 8.49
C TYR A 296 -10.79 -7.08 8.91
N ILE A 297 -10.63 -6.58 10.13
CA ILE A 297 -9.34 -6.17 10.70
C ILE A 297 -9.03 -7.09 11.87
N PRO A 298 -7.87 -7.80 11.87
CA PRO A 298 -7.43 -8.56 13.03
C PRO A 298 -7.27 -7.65 14.25
N THR A 299 -7.73 -8.10 15.41
CA THR A 299 -7.74 -7.28 16.63
C THR A 299 -6.36 -6.85 17.10
N ASP A 300 -5.32 -7.64 16.81
CA ASP A 300 -3.91 -7.33 17.10
C ASP A 300 -3.29 -6.25 16.17
N LYS A 301 -4.02 -5.85 15.13
CA LYS A 301 -3.62 -4.80 14.17
C LYS A 301 -4.34 -3.47 14.37
N LEU A 302 -5.26 -3.43 15.32
CA LEU A 302 -5.95 -2.20 15.68
C LEU A 302 -5.03 -1.26 16.47
N ASP A 303 -5.28 0.04 16.32
CA ASP A 303 -4.73 1.02 17.26
C ASP A 303 -5.13 0.63 18.70
N PRO A 304 -4.20 0.67 19.67
CA PRO A 304 -4.47 0.26 21.04
C PRO A 304 -5.67 0.95 21.70
N GLN A 305 -5.91 2.22 21.38
CA GLN A 305 -7.06 2.98 21.94
C GLN A 305 -8.38 2.51 21.33
N ILE A 306 -8.37 2.24 20.02
CA ILE A 306 -9.53 1.68 19.31
C ILE A 306 -9.81 0.27 19.84
N PHE A 307 -8.79 -0.57 19.99
CA PHE A 307 -8.93 -1.93 20.53
C PHE A 307 -9.57 -1.91 21.92
N LEU A 308 -9.06 -1.11 22.85
CA LEU A 308 -9.60 -1.00 24.23
C LEU A 308 -11.08 -0.58 24.25
N THR A 309 -11.48 0.25 23.29
CA THR A 309 -12.88 0.67 23.18
C THR A 309 -13.74 -0.46 22.63
N VAL A 310 -13.32 -1.08 21.54
CA VAL A 310 -14.10 -2.09 20.80
C VAL A 310 -14.21 -3.41 21.57
N ASP A 311 -13.17 -3.80 22.32
CA ASP A 311 -13.14 -5.06 23.09
C ASP A 311 -14.29 -5.17 24.09
N THR A 312 -14.75 -4.06 24.62
CA THR A 312 -15.87 -3.99 25.57
C THR A 312 -17.23 -3.77 24.92
N MET A 313 -17.27 -3.49 23.61
CA MET A 313 -18.50 -3.15 22.90
C MET A 313 -19.26 -4.39 22.41
N LYS A 314 -20.58 -4.30 22.39
CA LYS A 314 -21.43 -5.28 21.73
C LYS A 314 -21.53 -4.95 20.24
N VAL A 315 -21.63 -5.98 19.42
CA VAL A 315 -21.84 -5.80 17.97
C VAL A 315 -23.08 -4.92 17.72
N GLY A 316 -22.93 -3.92 16.88
CA GLY A 316 -23.96 -2.94 16.55
C GLY A 316 -24.16 -1.82 17.58
N SER A 317 -23.35 -1.78 18.66
CA SER A 317 -23.36 -0.63 19.60
C SER A 317 -22.47 0.50 19.10
N ILE A 318 -22.70 1.70 19.61
CA ILE A 318 -21.94 2.92 19.31
C ILE A 318 -21.19 3.29 20.59
N SER A 319 -19.89 3.63 20.44
CA SER A 319 -19.06 4.10 21.56
C SER A 319 -19.54 5.46 22.06
N LYS A 320 -19.25 5.72 23.33
CA LYS A 320 -19.45 7.05 23.91
C LYS A 320 -18.36 8.00 23.46
#